data_bd884799cd91b3736465fb27a2549438
#
_entry.id   bd884799cd91b3736465fb27a2549438
#
_cell.length_a   1.000
_cell.length_b   1.000
_cell.length_c   1.000
_cell.angle_alpha   90.00
_cell.angle_beta   90.00
_cell.angle_gamma   90.00
#
_symmetry.space_group_name_H-M   'P 1'
#
loop_
_entity.id
_entity.type
_entity.pdbx_description
1 polymer ?
#
loop_
_entity_poly.entity_id
_entity_poly.type
_entity_poly.pdbx_seq_one_letter_code
_entity_poly.pdbx_strand_id
1 'polypeptide(L)'
;CKREYASAAFEAGAVDFIIKPDESGSYESFKAQLLQSLKLVLNLKCVKCNGRYFSLKTESSVADLRIIAVAGSTGSTEALPELLKGLDSSSPPVAVVLHMPEGYTKMYAQWLNGETRMFVTEARNGLYLEKGMAVIAQGNRHMRVFRNEKGYFVSCDKGSRVSGHCPSADVLFESVAHCAGKNAVGVILTGMGSDGAKGLKLMKEAGAYNIGQSEDSCIVYGMPKAAFELGAVDKQAAPEDIAAEINLRLNA
;
A
#
# COMPACT_ATOMS: atom_id res chain seq x y z
N CYS A 1 6.10 3.64 -24.93
CA CYS A 1 5.56 4.98 -25.17
C CYS A 1 4.51 5.46 -24.14
N LYS A 2 3.52 4.64 -23.73
CA LYS A 2 2.49 5.07 -22.76
C LYS A 2 2.99 5.14 -21.29
N ARG A 3 4.07 4.44 -20.96
CA ARG A 3 4.61 4.33 -19.58
C ARG A 3 5.48 5.52 -19.16
N GLU A 4 6.18 6.13 -20.08
CA GLU A 4 7.05 7.29 -19.83
C GLU A 4 6.25 8.54 -19.42
N TYR A 5 5.01 8.67 -19.94
CA TYR A 5 4.14 9.80 -19.61
C TYR A 5 3.57 9.74 -18.19
N ALA A 6 3.38 8.55 -17.61
CA ALA A 6 2.83 8.44 -16.25
C ALA A 6 3.86 8.84 -15.18
N SER A 7 5.16 8.52 -15.37
CA SER A 7 6.24 8.99 -14.47
C SER A 7 6.33 10.51 -14.49
N ALA A 8 6.38 11.11 -15.68
CA ALA A 8 6.41 12.55 -15.83
C ALA A 8 5.14 13.23 -15.28
N ALA A 9 3.98 12.56 -15.34
CA ALA A 9 2.75 13.07 -14.77
C ALA A 9 2.79 13.10 -13.24
N PHE A 10 3.25 12.02 -12.58
CA PHE A 10 3.42 12.01 -11.12
C PHE A 10 4.48 13.02 -10.66
N GLU A 11 5.62 13.13 -11.36
CA GLU A 11 6.64 14.15 -11.10
C GLU A 11 6.08 15.58 -11.25
N ALA A 12 5.10 15.77 -12.13
CA ALA A 12 4.38 17.03 -12.32
C ALA A 12 3.23 17.23 -11.31
N GLY A 13 2.99 16.27 -10.40
CA GLY A 13 1.96 16.38 -9.36
C GLY A 13 0.60 15.77 -9.77
N ALA A 14 0.56 14.80 -10.67
CA ALA A 14 -0.68 14.08 -10.96
C ALA A 14 -1.07 13.18 -9.77
N VAL A 15 -2.31 13.30 -9.34
CA VAL A 15 -2.90 12.58 -8.19
C VAL A 15 -3.35 11.19 -8.58
N ASP A 16 -3.74 10.99 -9.83
CA ASP A 16 -4.23 9.73 -10.38
C ASP A 16 -4.08 9.73 -11.91
N PHE A 17 -4.18 8.56 -12.52
CA PHE A 17 -4.16 8.42 -13.97
C PHE A 17 -5.19 7.39 -14.43
N ILE A 18 -5.76 7.59 -15.61
CA ILE A 18 -6.75 6.70 -16.22
C ILE A 18 -6.26 6.25 -17.58
N ILE A 19 -6.27 4.94 -17.80
CA ILE A 19 -5.88 4.37 -19.09
C ILE A 19 -7.03 4.56 -20.07
N LYS A 20 -6.78 5.24 -21.19
CA LYS A 20 -7.75 5.30 -22.30
C LYS A 20 -8.02 3.90 -22.83
N PRO A 21 -9.29 3.55 -23.12
CA PRO A 21 -9.62 2.27 -23.71
C PRO A 21 -8.94 2.14 -25.08
N ASP A 22 -8.42 0.97 -25.37
CA ASP A 22 -8.05 0.55 -26.72
C ASP A 22 -9.29 0.01 -27.44
N GLU A 23 -9.12 -0.47 -28.69
CA GLU A 23 -10.22 -0.95 -29.54
C GLU A 23 -10.99 -2.14 -28.92
N SER A 24 -10.44 -2.80 -27.90
CA SER A 24 -11.06 -3.92 -27.17
C SER A 24 -11.66 -3.53 -25.80
N GLY A 25 -11.43 -2.30 -25.35
CA GLY A 25 -11.85 -1.82 -24.02
C GLY A 25 -13.25 -1.25 -23.98
N SER A 26 -13.99 -1.47 -22.88
CA SER A 26 -15.33 -0.90 -22.69
C SER A 26 -15.26 0.61 -22.43
N TYR A 27 -15.83 1.40 -23.33
CA TYR A 27 -15.96 2.86 -23.20
C TYR A 27 -16.80 3.25 -21.96
N GLU A 28 -17.80 2.47 -21.59
CA GLU A 28 -18.60 2.71 -20.39
C GLU A 28 -17.80 2.55 -19.10
N SER A 29 -16.91 1.56 -19.02
CA SER A 29 -16.01 1.39 -17.89
C SER A 29 -15.04 2.56 -17.77
N PHE A 30 -14.45 3.01 -18.88
CA PHE A 30 -13.57 4.18 -18.92
C PHE A 30 -14.31 5.45 -18.48
N LYS A 31 -15.52 5.68 -18.98
CA LYS A 31 -16.36 6.83 -18.61
C LYS A 31 -16.69 6.84 -17.12
N ALA A 32 -17.02 5.68 -16.55
CA ALA A 32 -17.29 5.54 -15.13
C ALA A 32 -16.06 5.88 -14.28
N GLN A 33 -14.88 5.36 -14.63
CA GLN A 33 -13.61 5.69 -13.97
C GLN A 33 -13.27 7.17 -14.10
N LEU A 34 -13.39 7.75 -15.30
CA LEU A 34 -13.11 9.16 -15.53
C LEU A 34 -14.02 10.06 -14.70
N LEU A 35 -15.32 9.81 -14.68
CA LEU A 35 -16.27 10.59 -13.87
C LEU A 35 -15.98 10.47 -12.38
N GLN A 36 -15.56 9.31 -11.93
CA GLN A 36 -15.17 9.07 -10.53
C GLN A 36 -13.92 9.87 -10.17
N SER A 37 -12.84 9.74 -10.95
CA SER A 37 -11.58 10.47 -10.69
C SER A 37 -11.78 12.00 -10.78
N LEU A 38 -12.58 12.49 -11.73
CA LEU A 38 -12.89 13.92 -11.81
C LEU A 38 -13.65 14.45 -10.58
N LYS A 39 -14.60 13.69 -10.04
CA LYS A 39 -15.29 14.06 -8.80
C LYS A 39 -14.33 14.14 -7.60
N LEU A 40 -13.30 13.30 -7.58
CA LEU A 40 -12.31 13.26 -6.51
C LEU A 40 -11.34 14.46 -6.60
N VAL A 41 -10.84 14.78 -7.81
CA VAL A 41 -9.85 15.86 -8.04
C VAL A 41 -10.40 17.24 -7.70
N LEU A 42 -11.70 17.49 -7.78
CA LEU A 42 -12.31 18.79 -7.49
C LEU A 42 -12.12 19.27 -6.04
N ASN A 43 -11.70 18.40 -5.13
CA ASN A 43 -11.54 18.69 -3.70
C ASN A 43 -10.07 18.76 -3.21
N LEU A 44 -9.04 18.64 -4.09
CA LEU A 44 -7.64 18.49 -3.69
C LEU A 44 -6.80 19.78 -3.69
N LYS A 45 -5.80 19.85 -2.77
CA LYS A 45 -4.73 20.86 -2.72
C LYS A 45 -3.36 20.21 -2.94
N CYS A 46 -2.53 20.67 -3.91
CA CYS A 46 -1.24 20.07 -4.30
C CYS A 46 0.01 20.73 -3.67
N VAL A 47 1.08 19.93 -3.41
CA VAL A 47 2.40 20.36 -2.92
C VAL A 47 3.54 19.63 -3.67
N LYS A 48 4.71 20.27 -3.95
CA LYS A 48 5.88 19.76 -4.71
C LYS A 48 7.06 19.32 -3.82
N CYS A 49 7.84 18.28 -4.22
CA CYS A 49 9.04 17.75 -3.51
C CYS A 49 10.26 17.44 -4.40
N ASN A 50 11.48 17.34 -3.79
CA ASN A 50 12.79 17.09 -4.44
C ASN A 50 13.53 15.86 -3.84
N GLY A 51 14.11 14.95 -4.67
CA GLY A 51 14.63 13.63 -4.29
C GLY A 51 16.11 13.49 -3.88
N ARG A 52 16.48 12.37 -3.21
CA ARG A 52 17.84 11.89 -2.85
C ARG A 52 17.93 10.36 -2.75
N TYR A 53 19.13 9.76 -2.91
CA TYR A 53 19.42 8.31 -2.88
C TYR A 53 20.08 7.85 -1.57
N PHE A 54 19.86 6.59 -1.16
CA PHE A 54 20.48 5.96 0.01
C PHE A 54 21.01 4.54 -0.24
N SER A 55 22.06 4.13 0.50
CA SER A 55 22.70 2.82 0.46
C SER A 55 22.35 1.99 1.70
N LEU A 56 21.94 0.73 1.50
CA LEU A 56 21.59 -0.20 2.56
C LEU A 56 22.80 -1.08 2.94
N LYS A 57 23.14 -1.13 4.22
CA LYS A 57 23.97 -2.18 4.84
C LYS A 57 23.22 -2.69 6.06
N THR A 58 22.90 -3.98 6.10
CA THR A 58 22.26 -4.59 7.26
C THR A 58 22.81 -5.97 7.56
N GLU A 59 23.24 -6.14 8.80
CA GLU A 59 23.27 -7.44 9.47
C GLU A 59 21.98 -7.54 10.30
N SER A 60 21.03 -8.35 9.87
CA SER A 60 19.78 -8.54 10.59
C SER A 60 19.95 -9.62 11.66
N SER A 61 19.85 -9.24 12.92
CA SER A 61 19.59 -10.20 13.97
C SER A 61 18.16 -10.74 13.86
N VAL A 62 18.00 -12.04 13.99
CA VAL A 62 16.72 -12.78 13.91
C VAL A 62 15.66 -12.33 14.96
N ALA A 63 16.02 -11.41 15.86
CA ALA A 63 15.25 -11.07 17.04
C ALA A 63 14.09 -10.06 16.84
N ASP A 64 14.03 -9.30 15.74
CA ASP A 64 13.01 -8.28 15.51
C ASP A 64 12.23 -8.55 14.21
N LEU A 65 11.31 -9.52 14.27
CA LEU A 65 10.53 -9.98 13.14
C LEU A 65 9.17 -9.26 13.08
N ARG A 66 9.19 -7.92 13.08
CA ARG A 66 7.99 -7.10 12.87
C ARG A 66 7.79 -6.77 11.39
N ILE A 67 6.54 -6.58 10.97
CA ILE A 67 6.17 -6.23 9.60
C ILE A 67 4.98 -5.28 9.58
N ILE A 68 4.96 -4.37 8.63
CA ILE A 68 3.84 -3.48 8.36
C ILE A 68 3.19 -3.91 7.03
N ALA A 69 1.87 -4.12 7.04
CA ALA A 69 1.10 -4.41 5.84
C ALA A 69 0.17 -3.23 5.54
N VAL A 70 0.24 -2.68 4.33
CA VAL A 70 -0.53 -1.51 3.93
C VAL A 70 -1.37 -1.83 2.71
N ALA A 71 -2.63 -1.39 2.69
CA ALA A 71 -3.48 -1.48 1.51
C ALA A 71 -4.22 -0.17 1.25
N GLY A 72 -4.50 0.11 -0.02
CA GLY A 72 -5.25 1.29 -0.44
C GLY A 72 -5.67 1.23 -1.91
N SER A 73 -6.47 2.21 -2.32
CA SER A 73 -6.97 2.33 -3.69
C SER A 73 -7.03 3.80 -4.10
N THR A 74 -8.19 4.32 -4.48
CA THR A 74 -8.36 5.71 -4.90
C THR A 74 -7.91 6.68 -3.81
N GLY A 75 -6.98 7.57 -4.15
CA GLY A 75 -6.38 8.55 -3.23
C GLY A 75 -5.18 8.03 -2.42
N SER A 76 -4.93 6.72 -2.42
CA SER A 76 -3.80 6.15 -1.68
C SER A 76 -2.43 6.51 -2.28
N THR A 77 -2.37 6.96 -3.52
CA THR A 77 -1.14 7.48 -4.14
C THR A 77 -0.65 8.78 -3.50
N GLU A 78 -1.53 9.52 -2.81
CA GLU A 78 -1.18 10.68 -1.97
C GLU A 78 -0.98 10.29 -0.50
N ALA A 79 -1.82 9.41 0.03
CA ALA A 79 -1.76 9.02 1.44
C ALA A 79 -0.53 8.16 1.78
N LEU A 80 -0.12 7.24 0.89
CA LEU A 80 1.02 6.36 1.14
C LEU A 80 2.36 7.10 1.27
N PRO A 81 2.70 8.10 0.43
CA PRO A 81 3.90 8.91 0.63
C PRO A 81 3.95 9.58 1.99
N GLU A 82 2.84 10.16 2.47
CA GLU A 82 2.79 10.83 3.77
C GLU A 82 3.06 9.84 4.91
N LEU A 83 2.49 8.64 4.86
CA LEU A 83 2.80 7.56 5.79
C LEU A 83 4.29 7.18 5.73
N LEU A 84 4.83 6.91 4.52
CA LEU A 84 6.21 6.43 4.37
C LEU A 84 7.26 7.50 4.72
N LYS A 85 6.97 8.80 4.60
CA LYS A 85 7.85 9.88 5.04
C LYS A 85 8.13 9.84 6.55
N GLY A 86 7.20 9.35 7.35
CA GLY A 86 7.35 9.17 8.80
C GLY A 86 8.13 7.91 9.20
N LEU A 87 8.48 7.04 8.24
CA LEU A 87 9.30 5.85 8.42
C LEU A 87 10.72 6.07 7.86
N ASP A 88 11.66 5.21 8.25
CA ASP A 88 13.06 5.31 7.83
C ASP A 88 13.74 3.94 7.67
N SER A 89 15.07 3.95 7.48
CA SER A 89 15.86 2.73 7.28
C SER A 89 15.91 1.79 8.50
N SER A 90 15.47 2.23 9.67
CA SER A 90 15.39 1.39 10.89
C SER A 90 14.00 0.77 11.07
N SER A 91 13.00 1.26 10.34
CA SER A 91 11.62 0.81 10.43
C SER A 91 11.48 -0.64 9.95
N PRO A 92 10.51 -1.41 10.48
CA PRO A 92 10.18 -2.73 9.94
C PRO A 92 9.84 -2.67 8.45
N PRO A 93 10.00 -3.79 7.70
CA PRO A 93 9.61 -3.83 6.31
C PRO A 93 8.12 -3.56 6.13
N VAL A 94 7.80 -2.92 5.01
CA VAL A 94 6.43 -2.57 4.61
C VAL A 94 6.04 -3.33 3.36
N ALA A 95 4.99 -4.15 3.44
CA ALA A 95 4.37 -4.81 2.28
C ALA A 95 3.11 -4.03 1.88
N VAL A 96 3.03 -3.60 0.62
CA VAL A 96 1.97 -2.68 0.14
C VAL A 96 1.19 -3.27 -1.01
N VAL A 97 -0.14 -3.25 -0.91
CA VAL A 97 -1.07 -3.52 -2.02
C VAL A 97 -1.82 -2.24 -2.37
N LEU A 98 -1.67 -1.80 -3.61
CA LEU A 98 -2.49 -0.76 -4.22
C LEU A 98 -3.26 -1.33 -5.41
N HIS A 99 -4.51 -0.93 -5.57
CA HIS A 99 -5.31 -1.30 -6.75
C HIS A 99 -4.85 -0.51 -7.98
N MET A 100 -3.67 -0.89 -8.48
CA MET A 100 -2.99 -0.21 -9.57
C MET A 100 -2.73 -1.17 -10.73
N PRO A 101 -2.87 -0.72 -12.00
CA PRO A 101 -2.64 -1.57 -13.16
C PRO A 101 -1.20 -2.05 -13.30
N GLU A 102 -1.01 -3.16 -14.02
CA GLU A 102 0.30 -3.70 -14.34
C GLU A 102 1.18 -2.67 -15.07
N GLY A 103 2.44 -2.59 -14.66
CA GLY A 103 3.45 -1.67 -15.20
C GLY A 103 3.45 -0.28 -14.56
N TYR A 104 2.40 0.14 -13.89
CA TYR A 104 2.37 1.41 -13.15
C TYR A 104 2.92 1.25 -11.74
N THR A 105 2.75 0.08 -11.12
CA THR A 105 3.29 -0.26 -9.81
C THR A 105 4.80 -0.10 -9.73
N LYS A 106 5.54 -0.50 -10.78
CA LYS A 106 6.99 -0.33 -10.85
C LYS A 106 7.41 1.15 -10.90
N MET A 107 6.71 1.95 -11.70
CA MET A 107 7.01 3.38 -11.83
C MET A 107 6.70 4.13 -10.54
N TYR A 108 5.57 3.81 -9.92
CA TYR A 108 5.18 4.38 -8.64
C TYR A 108 6.17 4.01 -7.52
N ALA A 109 6.64 2.76 -7.48
CA ALA A 109 7.68 2.34 -6.54
C ALA A 109 8.99 3.11 -6.76
N GLN A 110 9.40 3.35 -8.01
CA GLN A 110 10.60 4.14 -8.33
C GLN A 110 10.46 5.59 -7.90
N TRP A 111 9.30 6.20 -8.13
CA TRP A 111 9.02 7.55 -7.67
C TRP A 111 9.03 7.64 -6.15
N LEU A 112 8.32 6.76 -5.43
CA LEU A 112 8.31 6.70 -3.96
C LEU A 112 9.73 6.52 -3.38
N ASN A 113 10.59 5.75 -4.04
CA ASN A 113 11.98 5.57 -3.62
C ASN A 113 12.77 6.88 -3.63
N GLY A 114 12.40 7.84 -4.49
CA GLY A 114 12.97 9.20 -4.49
C GLY A 114 12.38 10.13 -3.43
N GLU A 115 11.14 9.88 -3.00
CA GLU A 115 10.37 10.76 -2.12
C GLU A 115 10.48 10.39 -0.62
N THR A 116 10.98 9.20 -0.29
CA THR A 116 10.99 8.66 1.07
C THR A 116 12.39 8.26 1.54
N ARG A 117 12.55 8.05 2.85
CA ARG A 117 13.80 7.55 3.45
C ARG A 117 13.90 6.03 3.46
N MET A 118 12.86 5.34 3.01
CA MET A 118 12.84 3.90 2.83
C MET A 118 13.34 3.50 1.44
N PHE A 119 13.89 2.31 1.31
CA PHE A 119 14.14 1.71 0.00
C PHE A 119 12.84 1.13 -0.54
N VAL A 120 12.29 1.75 -1.59
CA VAL A 120 11.01 1.33 -2.19
C VAL A 120 11.23 0.61 -3.51
N THR A 121 10.63 -0.57 -3.68
CA THR A 121 10.73 -1.37 -4.90
C THR A 121 9.43 -2.11 -5.20
N GLU A 122 9.25 -2.51 -6.47
CA GLU A 122 8.18 -3.41 -6.85
C GLU A 122 8.50 -4.85 -6.41
N ALA A 123 7.49 -5.57 -5.98
CA ALA A 123 7.59 -6.96 -5.53
C ALA A 123 8.08 -7.90 -6.65
N ARG A 124 8.85 -8.91 -6.29
CA ARG A 124 9.23 -10.05 -7.13
C ARG A 124 9.23 -11.32 -6.30
N ASN A 125 8.93 -12.45 -6.92
CA ASN A 125 8.92 -13.75 -6.24
C ASN A 125 10.24 -14.00 -5.51
N GLY A 126 10.13 -14.43 -4.24
CA GLY A 126 11.27 -14.76 -3.40
C GLY A 126 12.05 -13.55 -2.86
N LEU A 127 11.58 -12.32 -3.05
CA LEU A 127 12.21 -11.13 -2.47
C LEU A 127 12.04 -11.17 -0.96
N TYR A 128 13.16 -11.15 -0.23
CA TYR A 128 13.15 -10.98 1.22
C TYR A 128 12.86 -9.54 1.60
N LEU A 129 12.09 -9.39 2.66
CA LEU A 129 11.69 -8.10 3.21
C LEU A 129 12.67 -7.72 4.34
N GLU A 130 13.40 -6.64 4.15
CA GLU A 130 14.42 -6.16 5.09
C GLU A 130 13.95 -4.87 5.78
N LYS A 131 14.53 -4.53 6.93
CA LYS A 131 14.30 -3.25 7.61
C LYS A 131 14.58 -2.09 6.65
N GLY A 132 13.77 -1.04 6.74
CA GLY A 132 13.88 0.13 5.86
C GLY A 132 13.41 -0.09 4.43
N MET A 133 12.79 -1.25 4.13
CA MET A 133 12.28 -1.57 2.79
C MET A 133 10.76 -1.47 2.74
N ALA A 134 10.22 -0.86 1.68
CA ALA A 134 8.81 -0.93 1.30
C ALA A 134 8.66 -1.63 -0.05
N VAL A 135 7.77 -2.63 -0.13
CA VAL A 135 7.60 -3.46 -1.32
C VAL A 135 6.18 -3.34 -1.83
N ILE A 136 6.03 -2.81 -3.06
CA ILE A 136 4.73 -2.59 -3.72
C ILE A 136 4.35 -3.81 -4.55
N ALA A 137 3.17 -4.36 -4.33
CA ALA A 137 2.66 -5.48 -5.12
C ALA A 137 2.58 -5.16 -6.62
N GLN A 138 2.93 -6.14 -7.46
CA GLN A 138 2.76 -6.00 -8.92
C GLN A 138 1.27 -5.93 -9.29
N GLY A 139 0.93 -5.03 -10.21
CA GLY A 139 -0.38 -5.07 -10.85
C GLY A 139 -0.65 -6.43 -11.50
N ASN A 140 -1.89 -6.90 -11.40
CA ASN A 140 -2.33 -8.18 -11.99
C ASN A 140 -1.71 -9.44 -11.35
N ARG A 141 -1.13 -9.31 -10.15
CA ARG A 141 -0.60 -10.42 -9.34
C ARG A 141 -0.96 -10.22 -7.87
N HIS A 142 -1.38 -11.29 -7.21
CA HIS A 142 -1.52 -11.27 -5.75
C HIS A 142 -0.15 -11.34 -5.10
N MET A 143 0.09 -10.49 -4.11
CA MET A 143 1.26 -10.57 -3.25
C MET A 143 0.86 -11.22 -1.91
N ARG A 144 1.60 -12.25 -1.52
CA ARG A 144 1.52 -12.90 -0.22
C ARG A 144 2.85 -12.80 0.49
N VAL A 145 2.80 -12.66 1.80
CA VAL A 145 3.98 -12.70 2.66
C VAL A 145 4.07 -14.08 3.29
N PHE A 146 5.27 -14.63 3.30
CA PHE A 146 5.64 -15.86 3.98
C PHE A 146 6.81 -15.61 4.91
N ARG A 147 7.04 -16.55 5.82
CA ARG A 147 8.16 -16.50 6.75
C ARG A 147 8.92 -17.83 6.77
N ASN A 148 10.25 -17.74 6.83
CA ASN A 148 11.14 -18.86 7.12
C ASN A 148 12.23 -18.44 8.11
N GLU A 149 13.26 -19.27 8.30
CA GLU A 149 14.38 -19.01 9.22
C GLU A 149 15.16 -17.72 8.87
N LYS A 150 15.16 -17.29 7.59
CA LYS A 150 15.84 -16.07 7.11
C LYS A 150 15.03 -14.80 7.28
N GLY A 151 13.73 -14.90 7.61
CA GLY A 151 12.82 -13.76 7.74
C GLY A 151 11.59 -13.83 6.82
N TYR A 152 10.98 -12.67 6.61
CA TYR A 152 9.84 -12.55 5.70
C TYR A 152 10.26 -12.47 4.24
N PHE A 153 9.48 -13.06 3.34
CA PHE A 153 9.65 -12.95 1.90
C PHE A 153 8.30 -12.93 1.19
N VAL A 154 8.26 -12.41 -0.04
CA VAL A 154 7.03 -12.30 -0.80
C VAL A 154 6.95 -13.34 -1.93
N SER A 155 5.72 -13.81 -2.19
CA SER A 155 5.32 -14.50 -3.40
C SER A 155 4.36 -13.62 -4.20
N CYS A 156 4.51 -13.63 -5.54
CA CYS A 156 3.72 -12.83 -6.45
C CYS A 156 3.11 -13.73 -7.53
N ASP A 157 1.85 -14.12 -7.35
CA ASP A 157 1.20 -15.11 -8.19
C ASP A 157 0.05 -14.52 -9.01
N LYS A 158 -0.08 -14.94 -10.27
CA LYS A 158 -1.30 -14.70 -11.03
C LYS A 158 -2.44 -15.52 -10.40
N GLY A 159 -3.60 -14.91 -10.26
CA GLY A 159 -4.76 -15.58 -9.67
C GLY A 159 -6.07 -14.93 -10.09
N SER A 160 -7.18 -15.58 -9.75
CA SER A 160 -8.51 -15.00 -9.89
C SER A 160 -8.64 -13.77 -8.99
N ARG A 161 -9.43 -12.79 -9.39
CA ARG A 161 -9.72 -11.61 -8.57
C ARG A 161 -10.36 -12.02 -7.24
N VAL A 162 -9.82 -11.51 -6.14
CA VAL A 162 -10.38 -11.63 -4.81
C VAL A 162 -10.97 -10.28 -4.43
N SER A 163 -12.19 -10.26 -3.92
CA SER A 163 -12.95 -9.01 -3.63
C SER A 163 -12.99 -8.04 -4.84
N GLY A 164 -12.97 -8.60 -6.07
CA GLY A 164 -12.98 -7.84 -7.33
C GLY A 164 -11.59 -7.36 -7.80
N HIS A 165 -10.51 -7.59 -7.06
CA HIS A 165 -9.18 -7.02 -7.31
C HIS A 165 -8.07 -8.07 -7.46
N CYS A 166 -7.05 -7.74 -8.24
CA CYS A 166 -5.78 -8.43 -8.33
C CYS A 166 -4.69 -7.38 -8.68
N PRO A 167 -3.78 -7.04 -7.73
CA PRO A 167 -3.66 -7.56 -6.37
C PRO A 167 -4.89 -7.25 -5.49
N SER A 168 -5.12 -8.08 -4.47
CA SER A 168 -6.14 -7.87 -3.45
C SER A 168 -5.50 -7.62 -2.09
N ALA A 169 -6.05 -6.66 -1.36
CA ALA A 169 -5.68 -6.33 0.00
C ALA A 169 -6.01 -7.46 0.98
N ASP A 170 -7.17 -8.12 0.82
CA ASP A 170 -7.54 -9.28 1.63
C ASP A 170 -6.48 -10.38 1.55
N VAL A 171 -5.95 -10.67 0.35
CA VAL A 171 -4.90 -11.69 0.14
C VAL A 171 -3.58 -11.34 0.85
N LEU A 172 -3.18 -10.08 0.83
CA LEU A 172 -2.00 -9.62 1.57
C LEU A 172 -2.21 -9.78 3.06
N PHE A 173 -3.27 -9.19 3.59
CA PHE A 173 -3.54 -9.17 5.03
C PHE A 173 -3.75 -10.57 5.62
N GLU A 174 -4.46 -11.46 4.91
CA GLU A 174 -4.61 -12.86 5.31
C GLU A 174 -3.24 -13.56 5.43
N SER A 175 -2.36 -13.39 4.46
CA SER A 175 -1.02 -13.99 4.49
C SER A 175 -0.17 -13.45 5.65
N VAL A 176 -0.28 -12.14 5.95
CA VAL A 176 0.44 -11.51 7.07
C VAL A 176 -0.15 -11.95 8.41
N ALA A 177 -1.47 -12.10 8.53
CA ALA A 177 -2.10 -12.65 9.73
C ALA A 177 -1.51 -14.02 10.09
N HIS A 178 -1.37 -14.90 9.09
CA HIS A 178 -0.84 -16.25 9.29
C HIS A 178 0.65 -16.31 9.65
N CYS A 179 1.50 -15.46 9.04
CA CYS A 179 2.95 -15.59 9.21
C CYS A 179 3.54 -14.67 10.28
N ALA A 180 2.84 -13.58 10.66
CA ALA A 180 3.36 -12.58 11.59
C ALA A 180 2.53 -12.43 12.87
N GLY A 181 1.21 -12.62 12.81
CA GLY A 181 0.32 -12.53 13.97
C GLY A 181 0.49 -11.20 14.71
N LYS A 182 0.76 -11.27 16.01
CA LYS A 182 0.95 -10.09 16.88
C LYS A 182 2.18 -9.22 16.53
N ASN A 183 3.07 -9.72 15.69
CA ASN A 183 4.24 -8.97 15.23
C ASN A 183 3.93 -8.11 13.98
N ALA A 184 2.67 -8.03 13.57
CA ALA A 184 2.24 -7.23 12.44
C ALA A 184 1.50 -5.96 12.87
N VAL A 185 1.66 -4.92 12.03
CA VAL A 185 0.77 -3.76 12.01
C VAL A 185 0.05 -3.73 10.66
N GLY A 186 -1.28 -3.71 10.68
CA GLY A 186 -2.11 -3.54 9.49
C GLY A 186 -2.50 -2.08 9.28
N VAL A 187 -2.44 -1.59 8.04
CA VAL A 187 -2.87 -0.24 7.69
C VAL A 187 -3.79 -0.29 6.48
N ILE A 188 -4.97 0.30 6.60
CA ILE A 188 -5.90 0.44 5.48
C ILE A 188 -6.11 1.93 5.17
N LEU A 189 -5.71 2.33 3.96
CA LEU A 189 -5.78 3.70 3.46
C LEU A 189 -7.04 3.93 2.64
N THR A 190 -7.27 5.20 2.30
CA THR A 190 -8.34 5.66 1.41
C THR A 190 -8.50 4.75 0.20
N GLY A 191 -9.74 4.51 -0.19
CA GLY A 191 -10.06 3.66 -1.34
C GLY A 191 -11.53 3.30 -1.39
N MET A 192 -12.00 2.96 -2.59
CA MET A 192 -13.38 2.56 -2.82
C MET A 192 -13.57 1.06 -2.54
N GLY A 193 -14.75 0.69 -2.04
CA GLY A 193 -15.13 -0.70 -1.80
C GLY A 193 -14.74 -1.21 -0.42
N SER A 194 -14.55 -2.52 -0.31
CA SER A 194 -14.34 -3.22 0.98
C SER A 194 -13.20 -4.24 0.95
N ASP A 195 -12.41 -4.28 -0.13
CA ASP A 195 -11.23 -5.17 -0.19
C ASP A 195 -10.25 -4.81 0.93
N GLY A 196 -9.74 -5.80 1.62
CA GLY A 196 -8.88 -5.67 2.77
C GLY A 196 -9.60 -5.64 4.12
N ALA A 197 -10.90 -5.38 4.18
CA ALA A 197 -11.63 -5.34 5.46
C ALA A 197 -11.63 -6.70 6.17
N LYS A 198 -11.86 -7.79 5.43
CA LYS A 198 -11.85 -9.15 5.96
C LYS A 198 -10.45 -9.61 6.35
N GLY A 199 -9.47 -9.38 5.49
CA GLY A 199 -8.08 -9.72 5.78
C GLY A 199 -7.53 -8.95 6.98
N LEU A 200 -7.88 -7.66 7.11
CA LEU A 200 -7.52 -6.85 8.28
C LEU A 200 -8.18 -7.37 9.56
N LYS A 201 -9.41 -7.88 9.46
CA LYS A 201 -10.10 -8.53 10.60
C LYS A 201 -9.36 -9.78 11.05
N LEU A 202 -8.90 -10.61 10.10
CA LEU A 202 -8.04 -11.77 10.40
C LEU A 202 -6.73 -11.36 11.07
N MET A 203 -6.09 -10.26 10.62
CA MET A 203 -4.90 -9.73 11.27
C MET A 203 -5.17 -9.37 12.73
N LYS A 204 -6.30 -8.69 13.02
CA LYS A 204 -6.71 -8.36 14.39
C LYS A 204 -6.92 -9.60 15.25
N GLU A 205 -7.62 -10.58 14.71
CA GLU A 205 -7.89 -11.86 15.41
C GLU A 205 -6.58 -12.65 15.67
N ALA A 206 -5.56 -12.47 14.80
CA ALA A 206 -4.21 -13.01 15.01
C ALA A 206 -3.35 -12.17 16.00
N GLY A 207 -3.90 -11.08 16.55
CA GLY A 207 -3.24 -10.22 17.52
C GLY A 207 -2.46 -9.04 16.96
N ALA A 208 -2.55 -8.77 15.66
CA ALA A 208 -1.98 -7.58 15.05
C ALA A 208 -2.71 -6.30 15.49
N TYR A 209 -2.00 -5.17 15.46
CA TYR A 209 -2.57 -3.85 15.67
C TYR A 209 -2.92 -3.20 14.34
N ASN A 210 -4.15 -2.72 14.18
CA ASN A 210 -4.63 -2.24 12.90
C ASN A 210 -5.05 -0.78 12.93
N ILE A 211 -4.58 -0.01 11.95
CA ILE A 211 -4.85 1.41 11.78
C ILE A 211 -5.67 1.63 10.51
N GLY A 212 -6.77 2.34 10.61
CA GLY A 212 -7.55 2.82 9.47
C GLY A 212 -7.28 4.30 9.23
N GLN A 213 -7.17 4.73 7.97
CA GLN A 213 -7.15 6.15 7.67
C GLN A 213 -8.45 6.80 8.13
N SER A 214 -8.35 7.96 8.79
CA SER A 214 -9.50 8.70 9.31
C SER A 214 -10.41 9.22 8.20
N GLU A 215 -11.71 9.35 8.47
CA GLU A 215 -12.72 9.73 7.47
C GLU A 215 -12.44 11.09 6.85
N ASP A 216 -12.10 12.07 7.67
CA ASP A 216 -11.83 13.46 7.29
C ASP A 216 -10.59 13.63 6.41
N SER A 217 -9.63 12.69 6.50
CA SER A 217 -8.41 12.67 5.68
C SER A 217 -8.53 11.80 4.41
N CYS A 218 -9.60 11.00 4.28
CA CYS A 218 -9.81 10.14 3.13
C CYS A 218 -10.33 10.90 1.91
N ILE A 219 -9.75 10.64 0.73
CA ILE A 219 -10.37 11.03 -0.54
C ILE A 219 -11.64 10.21 -0.78
N VAL A 220 -11.59 8.90 -0.48
CA VAL A 220 -12.75 8.00 -0.51
C VAL A 220 -12.75 7.17 0.77
N TYR A 221 -13.66 7.45 1.67
CA TYR A 221 -13.84 6.68 2.90
C TYR A 221 -14.69 5.44 2.64
N GLY A 222 -14.16 4.49 1.85
CA GLY A 222 -14.80 3.22 1.52
C GLY A 222 -14.10 2.03 2.19
N MET A 223 -12.88 1.71 1.77
CA MET A 223 -12.07 0.62 2.37
C MET A 223 -11.86 0.81 3.87
N PRO A 224 -11.44 2.00 4.37
CA PRO A 224 -11.30 2.22 5.81
C PRO A 224 -12.62 2.11 6.56
N LYS A 225 -13.71 2.63 5.98
CA LYS A 225 -15.06 2.52 6.56
C LYS A 225 -15.48 1.06 6.74
N ALA A 226 -15.37 0.27 5.68
CA ALA A 226 -15.74 -1.15 5.72
C ALA A 226 -14.93 -1.92 6.77
N ALA A 227 -13.63 -1.63 6.90
CA ALA A 227 -12.78 -2.24 7.93
C ALA A 227 -13.17 -1.78 9.34
N PHE A 228 -13.50 -0.50 9.53
CA PHE A 228 -13.95 0.05 10.80
C PHE A 228 -15.29 -0.54 11.24
N GLU A 229 -16.29 -0.58 10.35
CA GLU A 229 -17.60 -1.15 10.62
C GLU A 229 -17.54 -2.66 10.93
N LEU A 230 -16.59 -3.39 10.34
CA LEU A 230 -16.31 -4.79 10.64
C LEU A 230 -15.60 -4.98 12.00
N GLY A 231 -15.20 -3.90 12.65
CA GLY A 231 -14.44 -3.93 13.90
C GLY A 231 -13.00 -4.43 13.70
N ALA A 232 -12.44 -4.28 12.51
CA ALA A 232 -11.08 -4.68 12.18
C ALA A 232 -10.03 -3.62 12.57
N VAL A 233 -10.43 -2.37 12.76
CA VAL A 233 -9.57 -1.23 13.08
C VAL A 233 -9.48 -1.03 14.59
N ASP A 234 -8.26 -0.77 15.10
CA ASP A 234 -8.02 -0.42 16.51
C ASP A 234 -7.94 1.09 16.69
N LYS A 235 -7.37 1.80 15.71
CA LYS A 235 -7.16 3.24 15.72
C LYS A 235 -7.44 3.85 14.33
N GLN A 236 -8.05 5.02 14.32
CA GLN A 236 -8.12 5.86 13.10
C GLN A 236 -7.13 7.01 13.24
N ALA A 237 -6.41 7.34 12.14
CA ALA A 237 -5.42 8.41 12.09
C ALA A 237 -5.32 9.00 10.68
N ALA A 238 -4.88 10.25 10.56
CA ALA A 238 -4.51 10.84 9.27
C ALA A 238 -3.19 10.23 8.75
N PRO A 239 -2.92 10.20 7.44
CA PRO A 239 -1.75 9.54 6.86
C PRO A 239 -0.41 9.95 7.48
N GLU A 240 -0.26 11.24 7.77
CA GLU A 240 0.93 11.82 8.41
C GLU A 240 1.15 11.35 9.85
N ASP A 241 0.07 10.98 10.57
CA ASP A 241 0.11 10.52 11.95
C ASP A 241 0.25 9.00 12.08
N ILE A 242 -0.05 8.24 11.00
CA ILE A 242 -0.01 6.77 11.03
C ILE A 242 1.39 6.27 11.37
N ALA A 243 2.44 6.88 10.84
CA ALA A 243 3.82 6.46 11.14
C ALA A 243 4.17 6.67 12.62
N ALA A 244 3.71 7.74 13.25
CA ALA A 244 3.91 7.98 14.68
C ALA A 244 3.20 6.92 15.52
N GLU A 245 1.96 6.57 15.16
CA GLU A 245 1.18 5.51 15.82
C GLU A 245 1.85 4.12 15.67
N ILE A 246 2.38 3.80 14.47
CA ILE A 246 3.16 2.59 14.22
C ILE A 246 4.38 2.56 15.15
N ASN A 247 5.16 3.64 15.21
CA ASN A 247 6.37 3.71 16.03
C ASN A 247 6.07 3.59 17.52
N LEU A 248 4.99 4.19 18.02
CA LEU A 248 4.50 4.01 19.39
C LEU A 248 4.23 2.54 19.70
N ARG A 249 3.53 1.86 18.77
CA ARG A 249 3.15 0.47 18.95
C ARG A 249 4.31 -0.51 18.83
N LEU A 250 5.30 -0.19 18.01
CA LEU A 250 6.50 -1.01 17.85
C LEU A 250 7.50 -0.87 19.02
N ASN A 251 7.40 0.19 19.81
CA ASN A 251 8.27 0.43 20.97
C ASN A 251 7.61 0.04 22.32
N ALA A 252 6.35 -0.39 22.30
CA ALA A 252 5.58 -0.86 23.46
C ALA A 252 5.74 -2.39 23.63
#